data_e0354769c9f473c12a71191ec7f3b75f
#
_entry.id   e0354769c9f473c12a71191ec7f3b75f
#
_cell.length_a   1.000
_cell.length_b   1.000
_cell.length_c   1.000
_cell.angle_alpha   90.00
_cell.angle_beta   90.00
_cell.angle_gamma   90.00
#
_symmetry.space_group_name_H-M   'P 1'
#
loop_
_entity.id
_entity.type
_entity.pdbx_description
1 polymer ?
#
loop_
_entity_poly.entity_id
_entity_poly.type
_entity_poly.pdbx_seq_one_letter_code
_entity_poly.pdbx_strand_id
1 'polypeptide(L)'
;MKTKAVIFDFDGTLTRGGEGSCSWARVWKALDDEETDNKFYGMFARGEIDDPTWMRLIEERYKELKMPKSLLDGLAEKIELMSGLEKTLKHFYDNGVKVYIVSGGVKNLIDIKLEPFKKFITRIEGYQFNFKNGIFCGFKETKDCLDDKHKYVDVIKHENNIVGDDILFVGNGANDQTVYLSGARTLCINPDDADYKNSKYWNFYIEKCENLFEITEFLEKCKPLKEIQK
;
A
#
# COMPACT_ATOMS: atom_id res chain seq x y z
N MET A 1 -19.34 13.31 11.19
CA MET A 1 -18.86 13.67 9.82
C MET A 1 -18.90 12.41 8.98
N LYS A 2 -19.28 12.52 7.72
CA LYS A 2 -19.35 11.33 6.83
C LYS A 2 -18.02 11.19 6.08
N THR A 3 -17.39 10.00 6.13
CA THR A 3 -16.17 9.70 5.35
C THR A 3 -16.43 9.94 3.86
N LYS A 4 -15.54 10.68 3.20
CA LYS A 4 -15.62 11.02 1.77
C LYS A 4 -14.62 10.21 0.93
N ALA A 5 -13.53 9.77 1.54
CA ALA A 5 -12.53 8.93 0.88
C ALA A 5 -11.99 7.85 1.83
N VAL A 6 -11.69 6.68 1.27
CA VAL A 6 -10.93 5.62 1.94
C VAL A 6 -9.69 5.37 1.10
N ILE A 7 -8.54 5.29 1.77
CA ILE A 7 -7.24 5.02 1.17
C ILE A 7 -6.73 3.72 1.76
N PHE A 8 -6.34 2.78 0.93
CA PHE A 8 -5.77 1.51 1.35
C PHE A 8 -4.29 1.41 0.98
N ASP A 9 -3.50 0.82 1.85
CA ASP A 9 -2.33 0.10 1.41
C ASP A 9 -2.74 -1.20 0.70
N PHE A 10 -1.79 -1.85 0.01
CA PHE A 10 -2.07 -3.07 -0.73
C PHE A 10 -1.50 -4.32 -0.04
N ASP A 11 -0.17 -4.40 0.09
CA ASP A 11 0.52 -5.58 0.62
C ASP A 11 0.23 -5.75 2.12
N GLY A 12 -0.35 -6.88 2.52
CA GLY A 12 -0.75 -7.15 3.92
C GLY A 12 -2.05 -6.47 4.35
N THR A 13 -2.62 -5.57 3.54
CA THR A 13 -3.86 -4.84 3.82
C THR A 13 -5.03 -5.32 2.93
N LEU A 14 -4.92 -5.17 1.62
CA LEU A 14 -5.89 -5.73 0.66
C LEU A 14 -5.56 -7.17 0.28
N THR A 15 -4.33 -7.60 0.54
CA THR A 15 -3.85 -8.97 0.36
C THR A 15 -3.66 -9.65 1.70
N ARG A 16 -3.69 -10.98 1.69
CA ARG A 16 -3.28 -11.75 2.86
C ARG A 16 -1.79 -11.54 3.10
N GLY A 17 -1.45 -11.12 4.33
CA GLY A 17 -0.08 -10.94 4.79
C GLY A 17 0.63 -12.27 5.06
N GLY A 18 1.88 -12.18 5.46
CA GLY A 18 2.77 -13.28 5.82
C GLY A 18 4.17 -13.07 5.25
N GLU A 19 5.11 -13.90 5.66
CA GLU A 19 6.49 -13.84 5.20
C GLU A 19 6.56 -13.96 3.66
N GLY A 20 7.29 -13.06 3.01
CA GLY A 20 7.43 -13.03 1.56
C GLY A 20 6.16 -12.66 0.79
N SER A 21 5.12 -12.14 1.47
CA SER A 21 3.84 -11.80 0.83
C SER A 21 3.85 -10.46 0.11
N CYS A 22 4.80 -9.56 0.41
CA CYS A 22 4.87 -8.27 -0.26
C CYS A 22 5.23 -8.42 -1.75
N SER A 23 4.78 -7.46 -2.55
CA SER A 23 4.94 -7.49 -4.00
C SER A 23 6.41 -7.51 -4.44
N TRP A 24 7.31 -6.83 -3.73
CA TRP A 24 8.76 -6.84 -4.01
C TRP A 24 9.37 -8.21 -3.76
N ALA A 25 9.14 -8.83 -2.58
CA ALA A 25 9.66 -10.15 -2.26
C ALA A 25 9.20 -11.21 -3.27
N ARG A 26 7.96 -11.10 -3.77
CA ARG A 26 7.46 -12.00 -4.82
C ARG A 26 8.23 -11.85 -6.13
N VAL A 27 8.61 -10.64 -6.52
CA VAL A 27 9.41 -10.38 -7.73
C VAL A 27 10.81 -10.97 -7.55
N TRP A 28 11.49 -10.70 -6.43
CA TRP A 28 12.82 -11.22 -6.15
C TRP A 28 12.85 -12.75 -6.14
N LYS A 29 11.90 -13.37 -5.46
CA LYS A 29 11.75 -14.83 -5.43
C LYS A 29 11.53 -15.43 -6.81
N ALA A 30 10.73 -14.79 -7.66
CA ALA A 30 10.49 -15.27 -9.00
C ALA A 30 11.68 -15.08 -9.95
N LEU A 31 12.61 -14.20 -9.59
CA LEU A 31 13.90 -14.01 -10.28
C LEU A 31 15.00 -14.93 -9.73
N ASP A 32 14.72 -15.73 -8.69
CA ASP A 32 15.70 -16.57 -8.00
C ASP A 32 16.90 -15.77 -7.46
N ASP A 33 16.66 -14.58 -6.91
CA ASP A 33 17.70 -13.62 -6.49
C ASP A 33 17.37 -12.96 -5.13
N GLU A 34 16.76 -13.71 -4.22
CA GLU A 34 16.39 -13.27 -2.87
C GLU A 34 17.62 -12.88 -2.02
N GLU A 35 18.78 -13.45 -2.32
CA GLU A 35 20.04 -13.09 -1.65
C GLU A 35 20.42 -11.62 -1.93
N THR A 36 20.24 -11.18 -3.17
CA THR A 36 20.49 -9.78 -3.55
C THR A 36 19.49 -8.83 -2.89
N ASP A 37 18.20 -9.21 -2.81
CA ASP A 37 17.18 -8.45 -2.08
C ASP A 37 17.58 -8.26 -0.61
N ASN A 38 17.89 -9.36 0.08
CA ASN A 38 18.31 -9.34 1.49
C ASN A 38 19.55 -8.46 1.72
N LYS A 39 20.51 -8.49 0.79
CA LYS A 39 21.70 -7.66 0.85
C LYS A 39 21.34 -6.18 0.72
N PHE A 40 20.56 -5.79 -0.29
CA PHE A 40 20.22 -4.40 -0.54
C PHE A 40 19.34 -3.84 0.58
N TYR A 41 18.34 -4.60 1.00
CA TYR A 41 17.50 -4.22 2.14
C TYR A 41 18.33 -4.08 3.43
N GLY A 42 19.25 -4.99 3.69
CA GLY A 42 20.14 -4.92 4.84
C GLY A 42 21.02 -3.67 4.84
N MET A 43 21.56 -3.24 3.68
CA MET A 43 22.32 -2.01 3.55
C MET A 43 21.44 -0.78 3.85
N PHE A 44 20.23 -0.75 3.30
CA PHE A 44 19.26 0.31 3.54
C PHE A 44 18.84 0.38 5.03
N ALA A 45 18.48 -0.75 5.62
CA ALA A 45 18.05 -0.82 7.03
C ALA A 45 19.13 -0.39 8.02
N ARG A 46 20.42 -0.58 7.69
CA ARG A 46 21.54 -0.08 8.50
C ARG A 46 21.94 1.37 8.21
N GLY A 47 21.25 2.04 7.27
CA GLY A 47 21.57 3.41 6.86
C GLY A 47 22.87 3.56 6.07
N GLU A 48 23.38 2.47 5.48
CA GLU A 48 24.58 2.48 4.62
C GLU A 48 24.29 3.12 3.26
N ILE A 49 23.06 3.04 2.81
CA ILE A 49 22.55 3.64 1.58
C ILE A 49 21.21 4.34 1.85
N ASP A 50 20.91 5.36 1.08
CA ASP A 50 19.62 6.06 1.10
C ASP A 50 18.61 5.40 0.14
N ASP A 51 17.33 5.79 0.25
CA ASP A 51 16.25 5.27 -0.59
C ASP A 51 16.52 5.42 -2.11
N PRO A 52 16.95 6.58 -2.63
CA PRO A 52 17.30 6.69 -4.06
C PRO A 52 18.39 5.73 -4.49
N THR A 53 19.40 5.51 -3.67
CA THR A 53 20.48 4.56 -3.96
C THR A 53 19.96 3.13 -3.96
N TRP A 54 19.13 2.78 -2.98
CA TRP A 54 18.49 1.46 -2.90
C TRP A 54 17.65 1.18 -4.16
N MET A 55 16.78 2.10 -4.55
CA MET A 55 15.96 1.97 -5.76
C MET A 55 16.78 1.85 -7.04
N ARG A 56 17.90 2.60 -7.14
CA ARG A 56 18.82 2.50 -8.28
C ARG A 56 19.49 1.13 -8.37
N LEU A 57 19.93 0.55 -7.24
CA LEU A 57 20.53 -0.78 -7.19
C LEU A 57 19.53 -1.86 -7.63
N ILE A 58 18.27 -1.77 -7.20
CA ILE A 58 17.19 -2.68 -7.64
C ILE A 58 16.98 -2.53 -9.16
N GLU A 59 16.91 -1.31 -9.65
CA GLU A 59 16.70 -1.04 -11.08
C GLU A 59 17.82 -1.62 -11.94
N GLU A 60 19.07 -1.41 -11.55
CA GLU A 60 20.25 -1.96 -12.22
C GLU A 60 20.20 -3.49 -12.27
N ARG A 61 19.87 -4.11 -11.12
CA ARG A 61 19.81 -5.57 -11.01
C ARG A 61 18.69 -6.18 -11.85
N TYR A 62 17.49 -5.58 -11.87
CA TYR A 62 16.39 -6.07 -12.71
C TYR A 62 16.69 -5.94 -14.21
N LYS A 63 17.46 -4.90 -14.62
CA LYS A 63 17.98 -4.77 -16.00
C LYS A 63 18.98 -5.86 -16.34
N GLU A 64 19.93 -6.16 -15.44
CA GLU A 64 20.92 -7.24 -15.62
C GLU A 64 20.24 -8.60 -15.79
N LEU A 65 19.24 -8.90 -14.95
CA LEU A 65 18.45 -10.12 -14.99
C LEU A 65 17.49 -10.17 -16.19
N LYS A 66 17.37 -9.09 -16.96
CA LYS A 66 16.44 -8.96 -18.10
C LYS A 66 15.02 -9.35 -17.71
N MET A 67 14.56 -8.88 -16.54
CA MET A 67 13.26 -9.23 -15.96
C MET A 67 12.15 -9.12 -17.01
N PRO A 68 11.43 -10.23 -17.33
CA PRO A 68 10.37 -10.20 -18.33
C PRO A 68 9.06 -9.67 -17.75
N LYS A 69 8.28 -8.93 -18.54
CA LYS A 69 6.95 -8.44 -18.13
C LYS A 69 5.99 -9.57 -17.75
N SER A 70 6.04 -10.69 -18.45
CA SER A 70 5.18 -11.87 -18.20
C SER A 70 5.37 -12.48 -16.82
N LEU A 71 6.48 -12.21 -16.14
CA LEU A 71 6.68 -12.61 -14.75
C LEU A 71 5.62 -11.99 -13.83
N LEU A 72 5.26 -10.72 -14.07
CA LEU A 72 4.25 -10.03 -13.26
C LEU A 72 2.85 -10.63 -13.42
N ASP A 73 2.49 -11.09 -14.62
CA ASP A 73 1.19 -11.72 -14.88
C ASP A 73 1.03 -12.99 -14.02
N GLY A 74 2.03 -13.87 -14.03
CA GLY A 74 2.04 -15.09 -13.22
C GLY A 74 2.11 -14.85 -11.72
N LEU A 75 2.73 -13.74 -11.28
CA LEU A 75 2.76 -13.37 -9.86
C LEU A 75 1.41 -12.82 -9.40
N ALA A 76 0.75 -11.99 -10.20
CA ALA A 76 -0.54 -11.42 -9.85
C ALA A 76 -1.62 -12.50 -9.64
N GLU A 77 -1.59 -13.60 -10.40
CA GLU A 77 -2.50 -14.73 -10.21
C GLU A 77 -2.38 -15.35 -8.81
N LYS A 78 -1.16 -15.43 -8.28
CA LYS A 78 -0.86 -16.05 -6.98
C LYS A 78 -1.14 -15.16 -5.77
N ILE A 79 -1.43 -13.88 -5.96
CA ILE A 79 -1.78 -12.98 -4.87
C ILE A 79 -3.18 -13.36 -4.34
N GLU A 80 -3.28 -13.61 -3.05
CA GLU A 80 -4.56 -13.83 -2.39
C GLU A 80 -5.10 -12.51 -1.84
N LEU A 81 -6.30 -12.13 -2.28
CA LEU A 81 -6.98 -10.95 -1.77
C LEU A 81 -7.73 -11.26 -0.48
N MET A 82 -7.89 -10.26 0.37
CA MET A 82 -8.67 -10.35 1.58
C MET A 82 -10.13 -10.69 1.28
N SER A 83 -10.72 -11.57 2.11
CA SER A 83 -12.14 -11.87 2.04
C SER A 83 -12.97 -10.60 2.17
N GLY A 84 -14.10 -10.52 1.46
CA GLY A 84 -15.00 -9.37 1.53
C GLY A 84 -14.56 -8.13 0.74
N LEU A 85 -13.41 -8.16 0.04
CA LEU A 85 -12.90 -7.02 -0.73
C LEU A 85 -13.95 -6.44 -1.70
N GLU A 86 -14.53 -7.26 -2.57
CA GLU A 86 -15.51 -6.78 -3.54
C GLU A 86 -16.72 -6.12 -2.86
N LYS A 87 -17.24 -6.77 -1.82
CA LYS A 87 -18.37 -6.24 -1.04
C LYS A 87 -18.03 -4.89 -0.41
N THR A 88 -16.80 -4.74 0.09
CA THR A 88 -16.30 -3.51 0.71
C THR A 88 -16.18 -2.38 -0.30
N LEU A 89 -15.52 -2.65 -1.42
CA LEU A 89 -15.34 -1.66 -2.49
C LEU A 89 -16.69 -1.21 -3.08
N LYS A 90 -17.59 -2.17 -3.30
CA LYS A 90 -18.95 -1.87 -3.78
C LYS A 90 -19.73 -1.02 -2.76
N HIS A 91 -19.63 -1.33 -1.48
CA HIS A 91 -20.27 -0.53 -0.42
C HIS A 91 -19.79 0.93 -0.45
N PHE A 92 -18.49 1.18 -0.59
CA PHE A 92 -17.96 2.53 -0.72
C PHE A 92 -18.48 3.24 -1.96
N TYR A 93 -18.44 2.57 -3.09
CA TYR A 93 -18.93 3.10 -4.37
C TYR A 93 -20.42 3.50 -4.29
N ASP A 94 -21.28 2.60 -3.78
CA ASP A 94 -22.71 2.83 -3.65
C ASP A 94 -23.05 4.01 -2.69
N ASN A 95 -22.15 4.29 -1.74
CA ASN A 95 -22.29 5.40 -0.78
C ASN A 95 -21.56 6.69 -1.22
N GLY A 96 -20.98 6.73 -2.42
CA GLY A 96 -20.28 7.88 -2.96
C GLY A 96 -18.94 8.17 -2.26
N VAL A 97 -18.35 7.17 -1.59
CA VAL A 97 -17.02 7.25 -0.97
C VAL A 97 -15.97 6.89 -2.00
N LYS A 98 -15.01 7.80 -2.24
CA LYS A 98 -13.92 7.55 -3.18
C LYS A 98 -12.91 6.58 -2.59
N VAL A 99 -12.44 5.62 -3.41
CA VAL A 99 -11.44 4.64 -3.00
C VAL A 99 -10.12 4.90 -3.71
N TYR A 100 -9.04 4.95 -2.94
CA TYR A 100 -7.67 5.10 -3.42
C TYR A 100 -6.82 3.95 -2.89
N ILE A 101 -5.83 3.54 -3.67
CA ILE A 101 -4.78 2.62 -3.24
C ILE A 101 -3.47 3.40 -3.26
N VAL A 102 -2.75 3.44 -2.14
CA VAL A 102 -1.42 4.08 -2.02
C VAL A 102 -0.49 3.08 -1.37
N SER A 103 0.40 2.49 -2.15
CA SER A 103 1.25 1.38 -1.72
C SER A 103 2.71 1.63 -2.08
N GLY A 104 3.62 1.23 -1.21
CA GLY A 104 5.05 1.08 -1.51
C GLY A 104 5.35 -0.12 -2.42
N GLY A 105 4.33 -0.86 -2.85
CA GLY A 105 4.47 -2.05 -3.67
C GLY A 105 4.53 -1.80 -5.17
N VAL A 106 4.60 -2.90 -5.92
CA VAL A 106 4.72 -2.91 -7.39
C VAL A 106 3.37 -2.63 -8.04
N LYS A 107 3.19 -1.40 -8.55
CA LYS A 107 1.93 -0.93 -9.15
C LYS A 107 1.39 -1.84 -10.25
N ASN A 108 2.27 -2.38 -11.10
CA ASN A 108 1.87 -3.29 -12.17
C ASN A 108 1.17 -4.55 -11.64
N LEU A 109 1.65 -5.12 -10.52
CA LEU A 109 0.98 -6.26 -9.87
C LEU A 109 -0.38 -5.85 -9.28
N ILE A 110 -0.42 -4.68 -8.65
CA ILE A 110 -1.65 -4.11 -8.10
C ILE A 110 -2.69 -3.89 -9.19
N ASP A 111 -2.29 -3.26 -10.30
CA ASP A 111 -3.17 -2.98 -11.45
C ASP A 111 -3.75 -4.28 -12.05
N ILE A 112 -2.91 -5.30 -12.25
CA ILE A 112 -3.35 -6.60 -12.79
C ILE A 112 -4.32 -7.27 -11.81
N LYS A 113 -3.95 -7.32 -10.52
CA LYS A 113 -4.75 -8.02 -9.51
C LYS A 113 -6.09 -7.37 -9.24
N LEU A 114 -6.14 -6.04 -9.27
CA LEU A 114 -7.35 -5.27 -8.99
C LEU A 114 -8.15 -4.90 -10.24
N GLU A 115 -7.75 -5.33 -11.44
CA GLU A 115 -8.49 -5.03 -12.69
C GLU A 115 -9.99 -5.41 -12.61
N PRO A 116 -10.43 -6.54 -12.01
CA PRO A 116 -11.86 -6.86 -11.86
C PRO A 116 -12.63 -5.84 -11.02
N PHE A 117 -11.95 -5.09 -10.16
CA PHE A 117 -12.54 -4.14 -9.22
C PHE A 117 -12.33 -2.68 -9.62
N LYS A 118 -11.67 -2.42 -10.74
CA LYS A 118 -11.24 -1.09 -11.20
C LYS A 118 -12.36 -0.05 -11.22
N LYS A 119 -13.60 -0.48 -11.55
CA LYS A 119 -14.78 0.41 -11.56
C LYS A 119 -15.09 1.03 -10.19
N PHE A 120 -14.62 0.44 -9.09
CA PHE A 120 -14.82 0.91 -7.72
C PHE A 120 -13.64 1.73 -7.20
N ILE A 121 -12.51 1.77 -7.91
CA ILE A 121 -11.25 2.39 -7.46
C ILE A 121 -11.03 3.67 -8.25
N THR A 122 -10.82 4.77 -7.55
CA THR A 122 -10.58 6.08 -8.15
C THR A 122 -9.18 6.20 -8.74
N ARG A 123 -8.15 5.73 -7.99
CA ARG A 123 -6.75 5.80 -8.41
C ARG A 123 -5.89 4.80 -7.63
N ILE A 124 -4.84 4.30 -8.28
CA ILE A 124 -3.83 3.43 -7.69
C ILE A 124 -2.47 4.10 -7.86
N GLU A 125 -1.75 4.27 -6.74
CA GLU A 125 -0.37 4.73 -6.67
C GLU A 125 0.53 3.61 -6.16
N GLY A 126 1.72 3.48 -6.76
CA GLY A 126 2.69 2.44 -6.45
C GLY A 126 3.92 2.57 -7.36
N TYR A 127 4.95 1.78 -7.12
CA TYR A 127 6.13 1.78 -8.00
C TYR A 127 5.81 1.18 -9.37
N GLN A 128 5.79 2.02 -10.39
CA GLN A 128 5.46 1.65 -11.75
C GLN A 128 6.71 1.16 -12.49
N PHE A 129 6.68 -0.09 -12.97
CA PHE A 129 7.72 -0.68 -13.80
C PHE A 129 7.45 -0.38 -15.28
N ASN A 130 8.49 0.07 -15.99
CA ASN A 130 8.46 0.30 -17.41
C ASN A 130 9.10 -0.88 -18.15
N PHE A 131 8.52 -1.22 -19.32
CA PHE A 131 8.98 -2.32 -20.15
C PHE A 131 9.17 -1.86 -21.59
N LYS A 132 10.27 -2.33 -22.22
CA LYS A 132 10.53 -2.19 -23.65
C LYS A 132 10.71 -3.57 -24.25
N ASN A 133 9.96 -3.89 -25.30
CA ASN A 133 9.95 -5.22 -25.92
C ASN A 133 9.72 -6.37 -24.91
N GLY A 134 8.88 -6.14 -23.90
CA GLY A 134 8.58 -7.13 -22.86
C GLY A 134 9.65 -7.32 -21.79
N ILE A 135 10.73 -6.54 -21.80
CA ILE A 135 11.83 -6.58 -20.81
C ILE A 135 11.81 -5.29 -19.99
N PHE A 136 12.05 -5.41 -18.69
CA PHE A 136 12.15 -4.28 -17.77
C PHE A 136 13.23 -3.29 -18.22
N CYS A 137 12.90 -2.00 -18.23
CA CYS A 137 13.81 -0.95 -18.67
C CYS A 137 13.98 0.20 -17.67
N GLY A 138 13.33 0.13 -16.52
CA GLY A 138 13.47 1.10 -15.44
C GLY A 138 12.15 1.37 -14.72
N PHE A 139 12.22 2.12 -13.64
CA PHE A 139 11.05 2.64 -12.94
C PHE A 139 10.54 3.92 -13.62
N LYS A 140 9.24 4.16 -13.51
CA LYS A 140 8.69 5.47 -13.80
C LYS A 140 9.11 6.43 -12.68
N GLU A 141 9.64 7.59 -13.03
CA GLU A 141 9.94 8.62 -12.05
C GLU A 141 8.68 8.95 -11.23
N THR A 142 8.81 8.87 -9.92
CA THR A 142 7.82 9.36 -8.95
C THR A 142 8.30 10.69 -8.39
N LYS A 143 7.38 11.63 -8.17
CA LYS A 143 7.74 12.94 -7.59
C LYS A 143 8.14 12.83 -6.13
N ASP A 144 7.60 11.82 -5.43
CA ASP A 144 7.78 11.59 -4.01
C ASP A 144 8.06 10.11 -3.76
N CYS A 145 8.80 9.81 -2.69
CA CYS A 145 8.97 8.46 -2.20
C CYS A 145 7.60 7.90 -1.76
N LEU A 146 7.28 6.68 -2.21
CA LEU A 146 6.01 6.04 -1.86
C LEU A 146 5.95 5.56 -0.41
N ASP A 147 7.06 5.62 0.32
CA ASP A 147 7.08 5.44 1.77
C ASP A 147 6.62 6.70 2.52
N ASP A 148 6.64 7.86 1.87
CA ASP A 148 6.06 9.11 2.39
C ASP A 148 4.55 9.19 2.06
N LYS A 149 3.77 8.18 2.40
CA LYS A 149 2.35 8.06 2.04
C LYS A 149 1.50 9.28 2.45
N HIS A 150 1.88 10.01 3.51
CA HIS A 150 1.20 11.23 3.92
C HIS A 150 1.16 12.29 2.80
N LYS A 151 2.19 12.40 1.95
CA LYS A 151 2.23 13.35 0.83
C LYS A 151 1.15 13.02 -0.21
N TYR A 152 0.94 11.73 -0.49
CA TYR A 152 -0.13 11.29 -1.39
C TYR A 152 -1.51 11.55 -0.82
N VAL A 153 -1.69 11.39 0.50
CA VAL A 153 -2.92 11.75 1.19
C VAL A 153 -3.18 13.26 1.08
N ASP A 154 -2.15 14.10 1.23
CA ASP A 154 -2.28 15.56 1.08
C ASP A 154 -2.66 15.96 -0.35
N VAL A 155 -2.13 15.29 -1.37
CA VAL A 155 -2.58 15.48 -2.76
C VAL A 155 -4.06 15.13 -2.92
N ILE A 156 -4.50 13.99 -2.38
CA ILE A 156 -5.91 13.56 -2.43
C ILE A 156 -6.83 14.55 -1.72
N LYS A 157 -6.41 15.10 -0.57
CA LYS A 157 -7.15 16.16 0.15
C LYS A 157 -7.34 17.38 -0.72
N HIS A 158 -6.26 17.85 -1.32
CA HIS A 158 -6.29 19.05 -2.17
C HIS A 158 -7.18 18.85 -3.41
N GLU A 159 -6.99 17.76 -4.15
CA GLU A 159 -7.75 17.44 -5.37
C GLU A 159 -9.26 17.30 -5.14
N ASN A 160 -9.65 16.85 -3.96
CA ASN A 160 -11.06 16.62 -3.62
C ASN A 160 -11.67 17.72 -2.76
N ASN A 161 -10.90 18.73 -2.36
CA ASN A 161 -11.31 19.76 -1.43
C ASN A 161 -11.93 19.18 -0.14
N ILE A 162 -11.21 18.22 0.48
CA ILE A 162 -11.59 17.54 1.72
C ILE A 162 -10.52 17.69 2.79
N VAL A 163 -10.87 17.49 4.06
CA VAL A 163 -9.95 17.58 5.19
C VAL A 163 -9.56 16.17 5.67
N GLY A 164 -8.55 16.07 6.54
CA GLY A 164 -8.06 14.79 7.03
C GLY A 164 -9.15 13.93 7.67
N ASP A 165 -10.03 14.50 8.49
CA ASP A 165 -11.14 13.80 9.14
C ASP A 165 -12.15 13.19 8.15
N ASP A 166 -12.21 13.69 6.91
CA ASP A 166 -13.03 13.12 5.85
C ASP A 166 -12.42 11.84 5.24
N ILE A 167 -11.19 11.50 5.62
CA ILE A 167 -10.43 10.37 5.06
C ILE A 167 -10.24 9.30 6.13
N LEU A 168 -10.44 8.04 5.76
CA LEU A 168 -9.96 6.88 6.49
C LEU A 168 -8.84 6.22 5.69
N PHE A 169 -7.63 6.16 6.27
CA PHE A 169 -6.54 5.36 5.75
C PHE A 169 -6.51 4.00 6.45
N VAL A 170 -6.37 2.93 5.68
CA VAL A 170 -6.28 1.55 6.17
C VAL A 170 -4.95 0.95 5.73
N GLY A 171 -4.17 0.46 6.67
CA GLY A 171 -2.86 -0.12 6.43
C GLY A 171 -2.48 -1.16 7.49
N ASN A 172 -1.28 -1.70 7.42
CA ASN A 172 -0.80 -2.73 8.35
C ASN A 172 0.67 -2.55 8.79
N GLY A 173 1.45 -1.73 8.08
CA GLY A 173 2.91 -1.67 8.19
C GLY A 173 3.48 -0.36 8.74
N ALA A 174 4.79 -0.37 8.97
CA ALA A 174 5.53 0.79 9.51
C ALA A 174 5.47 2.01 8.57
N ASN A 175 5.55 1.80 7.26
CA ASN A 175 5.49 2.88 6.25
C ASN A 175 4.12 3.56 6.21
N ASP A 176 3.04 2.90 6.68
CA ASP A 176 1.70 3.47 6.77
C ASP A 176 1.57 4.49 7.90
N GLN A 177 2.43 4.39 8.92
CA GLN A 177 2.38 5.27 10.08
C GLN A 177 2.61 6.74 9.71
N THR A 178 3.36 7.00 8.62
CA THR A 178 3.60 8.38 8.14
C THR A 178 2.30 9.12 7.81
N VAL A 179 1.23 8.39 7.46
CA VAL A 179 -0.08 8.96 7.13
C VAL A 179 -0.68 9.79 8.25
N TYR A 180 -0.36 9.48 9.51
CA TYR A 180 -0.79 10.28 10.66
C TYR A 180 -0.45 11.77 10.51
N LEU A 181 0.65 12.10 9.83
CA LEU A 181 1.10 13.48 9.59
C LEU A 181 0.13 14.27 8.70
N SER A 182 -0.65 13.60 7.87
CA SER A 182 -1.65 14.23 7.00
C SER A 182 -2.92 14.68 7.75
N GLY A 183 -3.09 14.21 9.00
CA GLY A 183 -4.31 14.40 9.78
C GLY A 183 -5.48 13.51 9.35
N ALA A 184 -5.27 12.54 8.45
CA ALA A 184 -6.26 11.53 8.14
C ALA A 184 -6.47 10.58 9.34
N ARG A 185 -7.68 10.04 9.45
CA ARG A 185 -7.95 8.95 10.40
C ARG A 185 -7.26 7.68 9.91
N THR A 186 -6.62 6.96 10.81
CA THR A 186 -5.83 5.77 10.49
C THR A 186 -6.39 4.52 11.17
N LEU A 187 -6.52 3.44 10.43
CA LEU A 187 -6.94 2.13 10.91
C LEU A 187 -5.86 1.10 10.56
N CYS A 188 -5.26 0.49 11.59
CA CYS A 188 -4.38 -0.65 11.43
C CYS A 188 -5.18 -1.95 11.40
N ILE A 189 -4.96 -2.78 10.38
CA ILE A 189 -5.54 -4.13 10.32
C ILE A 189 -4.43 -5.15 10.05
N ASN A 190 -4.52 -6.32 10.68
CA ASN A 190 -3.55 -7.41 10.49
C ASN A 190 -2.09 -6.90 10.58
N PRO A 191 -1.70 -6.20 11.65
CA PRO A 191 -0.41 -5.54 11.77
C PRO A 191 0.74 -6.53 11.55
N ASP A 192 1.80 -6.07 10.91
CA ASP A 192 3.04 -6.81 10.76
C ASP A 192 3.91 -6.76 12.04
N ASP A 193 3.59 -5.86 12.98
CA ASP A 193 4.20 -5.77 14.30
C ASP A 193 3.14 -5.65 15.41
N ALA A 194 3.23 -6.51 16.43
CA ALA A 194 2.28 -6.54 17.54
C ALA A 194 2.29 -5.25 18.40
N ASP A 195 3.38 -4.47 18.38
CA ASP A 195 3.51 -3.25 19.14
C ASP A 195 2.69 -2.08 18.57
N TYR A 196 2.18 -2.21 17.34
CA TYR A 196 1.37 -1.14 16.71
C TYR A 196 0.06 -0.85 17.44
N LYS A 197 -0.47 -1.79 18.22
CA LYS A 197 -1.65 -1.54 19.08
C LYS A 197 -1.46 -0.39 20.07
N ASN A 198 -0.20 -0.11 20.45
CA ASN A 198 0.17 0.96 21.37
C ASN A 198 0.70 2.21 20.64
N SER A 199 0.76 2.16 19.31
CA SER A 199 1.32 3.23 18.51
C SER A 199 0.39 4.43 18.45
N LYS A 200 0.93 5.63 18.73
CA LYS A 200 0.22 6.91 18.59
C LYS A 200 -0.16 7.26 17.13
N TYR A 201 0.31 6.48 16.16
CA TYR A 201 0.09 6.74 14.73
C TYR A 201 -1.21 6.11 14.20
N TRP A 202 -1.82 5.20 15.00
CA TRP A 202 -3.06 4.55 14.63
C TRP A 202 -4.22 5.02 15.50
N ASN A 203 -5.30 5.52 14.86
CA ASN A 203 -6.52 5.91 15.58
C ASN A 203 -7.37 4.69 15.96
N PHE A 204 -7.33 3.65 15.12
CA PHE A 204 -8.08 2.41 15.31
C PHE A 204 -7.18 1.21 15.02
N TYR A 205 -7.54 0.06 15.59
CA TYR A 205 -6.74 -1.14 15.51
C TYR A 205 -7.62 -2.39 15.47
N ILE A 206 -7.37 -3.28 14.51
CA ILE A 206 -7.95 -4.62 14.41
C ILE A 206 -6.80 -5.61 14.30
N GLU A 207 -6.49 -6.33 15.37
CA GLU A 207 -5.39 -7.28 15.41
C GLU A 207 -5.55 -8.39 14.37
N LYS A 208 -6.79 -8.87 14.18
CA LYS A 208 -7.12 -9.92 13.23
C LYS A 208 -8.39 -9.57 12.47
N CYS A 209 -8.23 -9.01 11.29
CA CYS A 209 -9.30 -8.74 10.34
C CYS A 209 -9.36 -9.92 9.35
N GLU A 210 -10.41 -10.73 9.41
CA GLU A 210 -10.58 -11.84 8.46
C GLU A 210 -11.42 -11.45 7.25
N ASN A 211 -12.28 -10.47 7.41
CA ASN A 211 -13.16 -9.98 6.36
C ASN A 211 -13.08 -8.46 6.27
N LEU A 212 -12.58 -7.97 5.15
CA LEU A 212 -12.36 -6.54 4.95
C LEU A 212 -13.63 -5.68 5.13
N PHE A 213 -14.81 -6.26 5.00
CA PHE A 213 -16.07 -5.53 5.22
C PHE A 213 -16.23 -5.02 6.65
N GLU A 214 -15.53 -5.61 7.62
CA GLU A 214 -15.53 -5.16 9.02
C GLU A 214 -15.07 -3.70 9.18
N ILE A 215 -14.19 -3.23 8.28
CA ILE A 215 -13.70 -1.83 8.33
C ILE A 215 -14.80 -0.80 8.09
N THR A 216 -15.91 -1.17 7.47
CA THR A 216 -17.03 -0.25 7.22
C THR A 216 -17.64 0.30 8.51
N GLU A 217 -17.48 -0.40 9.63
CA GLU A 217 -17.90 0.08 10.93
C GLU A 217 -17.12 1.31 11.42
N PHE A 218 -15.92 1.54 10.88
CA PHE A 218 -15.05 2.67 11.26
C PHE A 218 -15.27 3.93 10.42
N LEU A 219 -16.11 3.87 9.39
CA LEU A 219 -16.35 5.02 8.50
C LEU A 219 -16.95 6.22 9.22
N GLU A 220 -17.79 5.97 10.23
CA GLU A 220 -18.49 7.00 10.99
C GLU A 220 -17.92 7.23 12.39
N LYS A 221 -17.05 6.33 12.84
CA LYS A 221 -16.37 6.46 14.14
C LYS A 221 -15.30 7.54 13.99
N CYS A 222 -15.64 8.74 14.41
CA CYS A 222 -14.77 9.89 14.29
C CYS A 222 -14.33 10.33 15.67
N LYS A 223 -13.08 10.07 16.02
CA LYS A 223 -12.28 11.00 16.85
C LYS A 223 -10.82 10.61 16.77
N PRO A 224 -9.91 11.53 16.41
CA PRO A 224 -8.49 11.30 16.52
C PRO A 224 -8.14 10.99 17.98
N LEU A 225 -7.15 10.12 18.21
CA LEU A 225 -6.63 9.75 19.54
C LEU A 225 -6.34 10.95 20.47
N LYS A 226 -6.12 12.15 19.93
CA LYS A 226 -5.92 13.39 20.70
C LYS A 226 -7.11 13.80 21.56
N GLU A 227 -8.32 13.31 21.28
CA GLU A 227 -9.52 13.59 22.08
C GLU A 227 -9.85 12.48 23.10
N ILE A 228 -9.20 11.32 22.99
CA ILE A 228 -9.39 10.18 23.91
C ILE A 228 -8.47 10.29 25.13
N GLN A 229 -7.43 11.14 25.09
CA GLN A 229 -6.46 11.35 26.17
C GLN A 229 -6.79 12.56 27.06
N LYS A 230 -8.04 13.05 27.07
CA LYS A 230 -8.52 14.07 28.03
C LYS A 230 -9.42 13.44 29.07
#